data_a16ea1598abf306b485954f6e845176d
#
_entry.id   a16ea1598abf306b485954f6e845176d
#
_cell.length_a   1.000
_cell.length_b   1.000
_cell.length_c   1.000
_cell.angle_alpha   90.00
_cell.angle_beta   90.00
_cell.angle_gamma   90.00
#
_symmetry.space_group_name_H-M   'P 1'
#
loop_
_entity.id
_entity.type
_entity.pdbx_description
1 polymer ?
#
loop_
_entity_poly.entity_id
_entity_poly.type
_entity_poly.pdbx_seq_one_letter_code
_entity_poly.pdbx_strand_id
1 'polypeptide(L)'
;MDGKWEFTVHTFMGDMRSNMEFKVDGDVLTGTGTDASNGATAEIANGKFDGTNFSYSLTIKTAVGEMTNEISGVVDGDQITGKSKNGMGEFDLTGVRA
;
A
#
# COMPACT_ATOMS: atom_id res chain seq x y z
N MET A 1 8.53 3.74 -9.53
CA MET A 1 7.30 3.40 -8.77
C MET A 1 6.04 4.05 -9.34
N ASP A 2 6.19 5.00 -10.24
CA ASP A 2 5.02 5.58 -10.92
C ASP A 2 4.22 4.49 -11.64
N GLY A 3 2.90 4.63 -11.63
CA GLY A 3 2.01 3.79 -12.40
C GLY A 3 1.10 2.93 -11.52
N LYS A 4 0.56 1.89 -12.13
CA LYS A 4 -0.40 1.01 -11.48
C LYS A 4 0.29 -0.24 -10.95
N TRP A 5 -0.11 -0.65 -9.76
CA TRP A 5 0.44 -1.80 -9.06
C TRP A 5 -0.69 -2.64 -8.47
N GLU A 6 -0.45 -3.92 -8.37
CA GLU A 6 -1.34 -4.85 -7.67
C GLU A 6 -0.64 -5.30 -6.39
N PHE A 7 -1.20 -4.93 -5.25
CA PHE A 7 -0.64 -5.27 -3.94
C PHE A 7 -1.42 -6.39 -3.30
N THR A 8 -0.70 -7.27 -2.61
CA THR A 8 -1.27 -8.36 -1.82
C THR A 8 -0.69 -8.30 -0.43
N VAL A 9 -1.56 -8.21 0.56
CA VAL A 9 -1.18 -8.29 1.98
C VAL A 9 -1.51 -9.69 2.47
N HIS A 10 -0.51 -10.38 2.99
CA HIS A 10 -0.67 -11.75 3.48
C HIS A 10 -1.04 -11.72 4.96
N THR A 11 -2.33 -11.92 5.25
CA THR A 11 -2.84 -11.92 6.63
C THR A 11 -3.15 -13.33 7.10
N PHE A 12 -3.35 -13.47 8.41
CA PHE A 12 -3.74 -14.77 8.99
C PHE A 12 -5.14 -15.21 8.54
N MET A 13 -5.95 -14.29 8.01
CA MET A 13 -7.29 -14.59 7.49
C MET A 13 -7.30 -14.82 5.97
N GLY A 14 -6.13 -14.82 5.34
CA GLY A 14 -5.97 -14.97 3.90
C GLY A 14 -5.37 -13.72 3.27
N ASP A 15 -5.25 -13.73 1.95
CA ASP A 15 -4.65 -12.64 1.20
C ASP A 15 -5.68 -11.55 0.92
N MET A 16 -5.27 -10.30 1.15
CA MET A 16 -6.06 -9.13 0.78
C MET A 16 -5.39 -8.43 -0.40
N ARG A 17 -6.12 -8.27 -1.48
CA ARG A 17 -5.61 -7.63 -2.70
C ARG A 17 -6.15 -6.22 -2.84
N SER A 18 -5.30 -5.34 -3.34
CA SER A 18 -5.68 -3.97 -3.68
C SER A 18 -4.97 -3.53 -4.94
N ASN A 19 -5.62 -2.64 -5.68
CA ASN A 19 -5.04 -2.00 -6.85
C ASN A 19 -4.57 -0.62 -6.45
N MET A 20 -3.29 -0.35 -6.67
CA MET A 20 -2.67 0.90 -6.29
C MET A 20 -2.27 1.67 -7.54
N GLU A 21 -2.40 2.98 -7.46
CA GLU A 21 -1.87 3.87 -8.48
C GLU A 21 -1.01 4.91 -7.78
N PHE A 22 0.27 4.98 -8.17
CA PHE A 22 1.24 5.86 -7.54
C PHE A 22 1.77 6.89 -8.50
N LYS A 23 2.14 8.03 -7.95
CA LYS A 23 2.84 9.09 -8.65
C LYS A 23 4.01 9.57 -7.78
N VAL A 24 5.18 9.63 -8.37
CA VAL A 24 6.40 10.09 -7.71
C VAL A 24 6.73 11.50 -8.21
N ASP A 25 6.95 12.41 -7.27
CA ASP A 25 7.38 13.78 -7.56
C ASP A 25 8.58 14.08 -6.65
N GLY A 26 9.77 13.94 -7.22
CA GLY A 26 11.00 14.03 -6.42
C GLY A 26 11.08 12.86 -5.43
N ASP A 27 11.03 13.16 -4.14
CA ASP A 27 11.01 12.17 -3.07
C ASP A 27 9.62 12.02 -2.43
N VAL A 28 8.61 12.68 -2.99
CA VAL A 28 7.23 12.61 -2.51
C VAL A 28 6.46 11.58 -3.31
N LEU A 29 5.81 10.68 -2.60
CA LEU A 29 4.94 9.65 -3.17
C LEU A 29 3.48 10.02 -2.89
N THR A 30 2.67 10.06 -3.95
CA THR A 30 1.22 10.24 -3.84
C THR A 30 0.52 9.11 -4.56
N GLY A 31 -0.74 8.91 -4.27
CA GLY A 31 -1.50 7.90 -4.98
C GLY A 31 -2.80 7.52 -4.29
N THR A 32 -3.48 6.57 -4.90
CA THR A 32 -4.73 6.03 -4.40
C THR A 32 -4.68 4.52 -4.40
N GLY A 33 -5.43 3.92 -3.47
CA GLY A 33 -5.60 2.48 -3.40
C GLY A 33 -7.07 2.12 -3.48
N THR A 34 -7.37 1.04 -4.19
CA THR A 34 -8.72 0.51 -4.31
C THR A 34 -8.72 -0.93 -3.84
N ASP A 35 -9.57 -1.24 -2.85
CA ASP A 35 -9.72 -2.61 -2.36
C ASP A 35 -10.41 -3.45 -3.44
N ALA A 36 -9.78 -4.54 -3.83
CA ALA A 36 -10.30 -5.40 -4.89
C ALA A 36 -11.56 -6.16 -4.48
N SER A 37 -11.82 -6.31 -3.18
CA SER A 37 -12.97 -7.07 -2.69
C SER A 37 -14.26 -6.24 -2.65
N ASN A 38 -14.17 -4.93 -2.41
CA ASN A 38 -15.36 -4.08 -2.23
C ASN A 38 -15.34 -2.77 -3.02
N GLY A 39 -14.26 -2.48 -3.75
CA GLY A 39 -14.13 -1.27 -4.53
C GLY A 39 -13.91 0.01 -3.73
N ALA A 40 -13.71 -0.09 -2.42
CA ALA A 40 -13.44 1.08 -1.59
C ALA A 40 -12.09 1.70 -1.97
N THR A 41 -12.07 3.03 -2.07
CA THR A 41 -10.90 3.78 -2.50
C THR A 41 -10.43 4.69 -1.38
N ALA A 42 -9.11 4.81 -1.23
CA ALA A 42 -8.50 5.71 -0.25
C ALA A 42 -7.23 6.32 -0.85
N GLU A 43 -6.90 7.54 -0.41
CA GLU A 43 -5.66 8.20 -0.79
C GLU A 43 -4.58 7.89 0.24
N ILE A 44 -3.35 7.72 -0.25
CA ILE A 44 -2.21 7.55 0.65
C ILE A 44 -1.81 8.90 1.25
N ALA A 45 -1.19 8.87 2.41
CA ALA A 45 -0.69 10.05 3.11
C ALA A 45 0.76 9.83 3.53
N ASN A 46 1.50 10.92 3.68
CA ASN A 46 2.90 10.89 4.13
C ASN A 46 3.80 10.00 3.27
N GLY A 47 3.52 9.96 1.96
CA GLY A 47 4.27 9.12 1.05
C GLY A 47 5.67 9.62 0.80
N LYS A 48 6.65 8.71 0.84
CA LYS A 48 8.06 8.99 0.57
C LYS A 48 8.65 7.89 -0.30
N PHE A 49 9.55 8.29 -1.18
CA PHE A 49 10.25 7.35 -2.05
C PHE A 49 11.65 7.88 -2.35
N ASP A 50 12.68 7.08 -2.07
CA ASP A 50 14.07 7.48 -2.25
C ASP A 50 14.73 6.85 -3.50
N GLY A 51 13.94 6.22 -4.37
CA GLY A 51 14.42 5.50 -5.54
C GLY A 51 14.42 3.99 -5.36
N THR A 52 14.41 3.52 -4.13
CA THR A 52 14.41 2.10 -3.79
C THR A 52 13.42 1.81 -2.68
N ASN A 53 13.46 2.58 -1.60
CA ASN A 53 12.59 2.41 -0.43
C ASN A 53 11.40 3.34 -0.51
N PHE A 54 10.23 2.85 -0.15
CA PHE A 54 9.03 3.65 -0.05
C PHE A 54 8.34 3.46 1.28
N SER A 55 7.57 4.47 1.68
CA SER A 55 6.71 4.37 2.85
C SER A 55 5.51 5.29 2.68
N TYR A 56 4.37 4.90 3.21
CA TYR A 56 3.19 5.75 3.25
C TYR A 56 2.23 5.23 4.31
N SER A 57 1.23 6.06 4.62
CA SER A 57 0.12 5.69 5.50
C SER A 57 -1.16 5.63 4.69
N LEU A 58 -2.04 4.72 5.06
CA LEU A 58 -3.34 4.57 4.43
C LEU A 58 -4.39 4.43 5.52
N THR A 59 -5.35 5.36 5.57
CA THR A 59 -6.44 5.31 6.53
C THR A 59 -7.69 4.78 5.84
N ILE A 60 -8.24 3.70 6.40
CA ILE A 60 -9.44 3.05 5.90
C ILE A 60 -10.57 3.27 6.90
N LYS A 61 -11.73 3.71 6.42
CA LYS A 61 -12.92 3.84 7.25
C LYS A 61 -13.66 2.51 7.28
N THR A 62 -13.92 2.04 8.48
CA THR A 62 -14.65 0.80 8.69
C THR A 62 -15.94 1.07 9.48
N ALA A 63 -16.80 0.05 9.61
CA ALA A 63 -18.04 0.16 10.39
C ALA A 63 -17.78 0.45 11.88
N VAL A 64 -16.59 0.13 12.36
CA VAL A 64 -16.21 0.32 13.78
C VAL A 64 -15.25 1.49 13.98
N GLY A 65 -15.00 2.30 12.96
CA GLY A 65 -14.11 3.45 13.02
C GLY A 65 -13.07 3.46 11.93
N GLU A 66 -12.01 4.24 12.13
CA GLU A 66 -10.92 4.36 11.16
C GLU A 66 -9.75 3.46 11.56
N MET A 67 -9.13 2.84 10.55
CA MET A 67 -7.91 2.07 10.75
C MET A 67 -6.82 2.67 9.87
N THR A 68 -5.69 3.00 10.47
CA THR A 68 -4.53 3.49 9.74
C THR A 68 -3.50 2.38 9.59
N ASN A 69 -3.12 2.11 8.35
CA ASN A 69 -2.06 1.16 8.03
C ASN A 69 -0.82 1.94 7.64
N GLU A 70 0.32 1.55 8.18
CA GLU A 70 1.62 2.07 7.79
C GLU A 70 2.29 1.04 6.90
N ILE A 71 2.64 1.44 5.68
CA ILE A 71 3.17 0.55 4.67
C ILE A 71 4.55 1.03 4.29
N SER A 72 5.49 0.10 4.25
CA SER A 72 6.86 0.38 3.83
C SER A 72 7.42 -0.82 3.10
N GLY A 73 8.39 -0.58 2.22
CA GLY A 73 8.99 -1.66 1.48
C GLY A 73 10.05 -1.20 0.50
N VAL A 74 10.42 -2.11 -0.37
CA VAL A 74 11.48 -1.94 -1.37
C VAL A 74 10.92 -2.26 -2.75
N VAL A 75 11.24 -1.40 -3.70
CA VAL A 75 10.90 -1.60 -5.12
C VAL A 75 12.10 -2.22 -5.82
N ASP A 76 11.87 -3.34 -6.48
CA ASP A 76 12.88 -4.04 -7.28
C ASP A 76 12.29 -4.32 -8.68
N GLY A 77 12.54 -3.41 -9.62
CA GLY A 77 11.99 -3.50 -10.96
C GLY A 77 10.47 -3.41 -10.96
N ASP A 78 9.82 -4.48 -11.38
CA ASP A 78 8.35 -4.57 -11.44
C ASP A 78 7.76 -5.29 -10.23
N GLN A 79 8.54 -5.46 -9.18
CA GLN A 79 8.12 -6.14 -7.96
C GLN A 79 8.37 -5.26 -6.74
N ILE A 80 7.50 -5.43 -5.75
CA ILE A 80 7.60 -4.76 -4.46
C ILE A 80 7.51 -5.81 -3.36
N THR A 81 8.36 -5.67 -2.36
CA THR A 81 8.25 -6.44 -1.12
C THR A 81 8.26 -5.48 0.05
N GLY A 82 7.44 -5.73 1.03
CA GLY A 82 7.34 -4.84 2.17
C GLY A 82 6.48 -5.37 3.28
N LYS A 83 6.06 -4.46 4.14
CA LYS A 83 5.26 -4.75 5.32
C LYS A 83 4.11 -3.77 5.43
N SER A 84 2.99 -4.25 5.92
CA SER A 84 1.85 -3.45 6.31
C SER A 84 1.67 -3.58 7.82
N LYS A 85 1.70 -2.46 8.53
CA LYS A 85 1.61 -2.44 10.00
C LYS A 85 0.39 -1.64 10.43
N ASN A 86 -0.37 -2.22 11.34
CA ASN A 86 -1.52 -1.58 11.95
C ASN A 86 -1.66 -2.03 13.41
N GLY A 87 -2.75 -1.63 14.06
CA GLY A 87 -3.00 -1.99 15.46
C GLY A 87 -3.16 -3.48 15.72
N MET A 88 -3.35 -4.29 14.69
CA MET A 88 -3.49 -5.75 14.80
C MET A 88 -2.17 -6.48 14.60
N GLY A 89 -1.11 -5.78 14.20
CA GLY A 89 0.19 -6.39 13.97
C GLY A 89 0.82 -5.98 12.65
N GLU A 90 1.82 -6.74 12.24
CA GLU A 90 2.57 -6.51 11.02
C GLU A 90 2.38 -7.69 10.08
N PHE A 91 2.12 -7.40 8.83
CA PHE A 91 1.85 -8.41 7.80
C PHE A 91 2.78 -8.21 6.60
N ASP A 92 3.17 -9.30 5.97
CA ASP A 92 3.95 -9.23 4.74
C ASP A 92 3.11 -8.69 3.58
N LEU A 93 3.75 -7.89 2.74
CA LEU A 93 3.12 -7.29 1.57
C LEU A 93 4.00 -7.57 0.36
N THR A 94 3.35 -7.96 -0.73
CA THR A 94 4.00 -8.08 -2.02
C THR A 94 3.22 -7.28 -3.05
N GLY A 95 3.91 -6.79 -4.07
CA GLY A 95 3.29 -6.05 -5.15
C GLY A 95 3.95 -6.38 -6.47
N VAL A 96 3.16 -6.32 -7.52
CA VAL A 96 3.63 -6.46 -8.90
C VAL A 96 3.03 -5.35 -9.73
N ARG A 97 3.75 -4.93 -10.75
CA ARG A 97 3.24 -3.91 -11.68
C ARG A 97 2.04 -4.48 -12.45
N ALA A 98 0.99 -3.71 -12.44
CA ALA A 98 -0.24 -4.10 -13.13
C ALA A 98 -0.17 -3.82 -14.63
#